data_a1023b695aa28c0c4a2e0f73d139cf30
#
_entry.id   a1023b695aa28c0c4a2e0f73d139cf30
#
_cell.length_a   1.000
_cell.length_b   1.000
_cell.length_c   1.000
_cell.angle_alpha   90.00
_cell.angle_beta   90.00
_cell.angle_gamma   90.00
#
_symmetry.space_group_name_H-M   'P 1'
#
loop_
_entity.id
_entity.type
_entity.pdbx_description
1 polymer ?
#
loop_
_entity_poly.entity_id
_entity_poly.type
_entity_poly.pdbx_seq_one_letter_code
_entity_poly.pdbx_strand_id
1 'polypeptide(L)'
;MLTAAAGKLAVAFLLLASVQTFQVDGGAFKCYEDYRALTDTSSPQYQLQQEAYTDEAGLRKVGYRYCIALGSAYGSEIGTEYDIELESGYTLPCVLADQKADRDTVQGHTRDRNGAVVEFIVDTYRLPEIVRQMGDASYISPEFRGKIKEIRRAKK
;
A
#
# COMPACT_ATOMS: atom_id res chain seq x y z
N MET A 1 -4.52 19.57 58.81
CA MET A 1 -3.43 19.59 57.81
C MET A 1 -3.82 18.78 56.62
N LEU A 2 -4.22 19.43 55.55
CA LEU A 2 -4.52 18.74 54.27
C LEU A 2 -3.21 18.68 53.46
N THR A 3 -2.74 17.47 53.21
CA THR A 3 -1.64 17.22 52.28
C THR A 3 -2.25 17.12 50.88
N ALA A 4 -1.97 18.11 50.04
CA ALA A 4 -2.33 18.08 48.62
C ALA A 4 -1.38 17.09 47.90
N ALA A 5 -1.94 15.98 47.41
CA ALA A 5 -1.27 15.08 46.51
C ALA A 5 -1.21 15.74 45.13
N ALA A 6 -0.04 16.22 44.73
CA ALA A 6 0.23 16.69 43.40
C ALA A 6 0.21 15.49 42.42
N GLY A 7 -0.93 15.30 41.75
CA GLY A 7 -1.03 14.35 40.65
C GLY A 7 -0.17 14.82 39.50
N LYS A 8 0.89 14.09 39.21
CA LYS A 8 1.67 14.26 37.95
C LYS A 8 0.79 13.86 36.79
N LEU A 9 0.27 14.84 36.06
CA LEU A 9 -0.32 14.62 34.76
C LEU A 9 0.81 14.16 33.83
N ALA A 10 0.90 12.88 33.55
CA ALA A 10 1.74 12.38 32.49
C ALA A 10 1.08 12.78 31.16
N VAL A 11 1.56 13.88 30.57
CA VAL A 11 1.22 14.20 29.18
C VAL A 11 1.93 13.16 28.33
N ALA A 12 1.20 12.14 27.91
CA ALA A 12 1.65 11.24 26.86
C ALA A 12 1.79 12.07 25.57
N PHE A 13 3.00 12.48 25.24
CA PHE A 13 3.32 12.94 23.90
C PHE A 13 3.18 11.71 23.00
N LEU A 14 2.00 11.58 22.34
CA LEU A 14 1.92 10.79 21.14
C LEU A 14 2.88 11.46 20.15
N LEU A 15 4.04 10.86 19.94
CA LEU A 15 4.84 11.14 18.76
C LEU A 15 3.97 10.77 17.58
N LEU A 16 3.28 11.74 17.02
CA LEU A 16 2.69 11.64 15.69
C LEU A 16 3.87 11.36 14.77
N ALA A 17 4.03 10.10 14.36
CA ALA A 17 4.96 9.76 13.31
C ALA A 17 4.68 10.72 12.17
N SER A 18 5.69 11.49 11.74
CA SER A 18 5.52 12.48 10.70
C SER A 18 5.05 11.75 9.43
N VAL A 19 3.92 12.16 8.86
CA VAL A 19 3.30 11.57 7.69
C VAL A 19 3.53 12.49 6.50
N GLN A 20 3.94 11.95 5.37
CA GLN A 20 3.94 12.66 4.10
C GLN A 20 2.68 12.31 3.33
N THR A 21 1.91 13.33 2.94
CA THR A 21 0.66 13.17 2.23
C THR A 21 0.79 13.59 0.77
N PHE A 22 0.29 12.76 -0.13
CA PHE A 22 0.20 13.01 -1.56
C PHE A 22 -1.27 13.05 -1.94
N GLN A 23 -1.72 14.17 -2.50
CA GLN A 23 -3.04 14.26 -3.14
C GLN A 23 -2.96 13.58 -4.50
N VAL A 24 -3.91 12.71 -4.80
CA VAL A 24 -3.90 11.91 -6.01
C VAL A 24 -5.19 12.16 -6.79
N ASP A 25 -5.04 12.60 -8.03
CA ASP A 25 -6.12 12.56 -9.01
C ASP A 25 -6.04 11.22 -9.75
N GLY A 26 -6.35 10.15 -9.03
CA GLY A 26 -6.20 8.77 -9.49
C GLY A 26 -7.48 8.19 -10.08
N GLY A 27 -7.30 7.25 -11.02
CA GLY A 27 -8.40 6.44 -11.52
C GLY A 27 -8.87 5.40 -10.48
N ALA A 28 -10.00 4.76 -10.77
CA ALA A 28 -10.51 3.66 -9.96
C ALA A 28 -9.76 2.35 -10.23
N PHE A 29 -9.17 2.20 -11.41
CA PHE A 29 -8.43 1.02 -11.83
C PHE A 29 -7.20 0.79 -10.96
N LYS A 30 -7.00 -0.46 -10.52
CA LYS A 30 -5.85 -0.91 -9.76
C LYS A 30 -5.33 -2.20 -10.38
N CYS A 31 -4.09 -2.19 -10.84
CA CYS A 31 -3.48 -3.38 -11.40
C CYS A 31 -2.93 -4.32 -10.31
N TYR A 32 -2.43 -5.46 -10.73
CA TYR A 32 -1.78 -6.42 -9.84
C TYR A 32 -0.64 -7.14 -10.56
N GLU A 33 0.30 -7.64 -9.78
CA GLU A 33 1.43 -8.45 -10.21
C GLU A 33 1.55 -9.71 -9.35
N ASP A 34 1.89 -10.82 -9.97
CA ASP A 34 2.15 -12.05 -9.24
C ASP A 34 3.47 -11.94 -8.46
N TYR A 35 3.46 -12.32 -7.18
CA TYR A 35 4.65 -12.22 -6.33
C TYR A 35 5.84 -13.06 -6.83
N ARG A 36 5.59 -14.08 -7.67
CA ARG A 36 6.63 -14.92 -8.26
C ARG A 36 7.43 -14.20 -9.35
N ALA A 37 6.98 -13.03 -9.81
CA ALA A 37 7.76 -12.16 -10.70
C ALA A 37 8.97 -11.52 -10.00
N LEU A 38 8.96 -11.44 -8.67
CA LEU A 38 10.06 -10.94 -7.85
C LEU A 38 11.10 -12.04 -7.63
N THR A 39 12.00 -12.21 -8.61
CA THR A 39 12.93 -13.37 -8.68
C THR A 39 14.33 -13.11 -8.16
N ASP A 40 14.73 -11.84 -7.98
CA ASP A 40 16.04 -11.51 -7.43
C ASP A 40 16.10 -11.80 -5.93
N THR A 41 16.68 -12.94 -5.57
CA THR A 41 16.75 -13.43 -4.20
C THR A 41 17.58 -12.53 -3.27
N SER A 42 18.41 -11.64 -3.83
CA SER A 42 19.20 -10.66 -3.06
C SER A 42 18.45 -9.34 -2.83
N SER A 43 17.32 -9.12 -3.51
CA SER A 43 16.58 -7.87 -3.43
C SER A 43 15.77 -7.73 -2.14
N PRO A 44 15.57 -6.52 -1.65
CA PRO A 44 14.69 -6.28 -0.50
C PRO A 44 13.23 -6.66 -0.81
N GLN A 45 12.80 -6.58 -2.07
CA GLN A 45 11.48 -7.02 -2.52
C GLN A 45 11.28 -8.51 -2.27
N TYR A 46 12.25 -9.32 -2.72
CA TYR A 46 12.20 -10.77 -2.51
C TYR A 46 12.21 -11.11 -1.01
N GLN A 47 13.06 -10.46 -0.23
CA GLN A 47 13.14 -10.68 1.21
C GLN A 47 11.81 -10.36 1.91
N LEU A 48 11.17 -9.26 1.53
CA LEU A 48 9.85 -8.91 2.07
C LEU A 48 8.80 -9.97 1.74
N GLN A 49 8.84 -10.55 0.53
CA GLN A 49 7.91 -11.61 0.14
C GLN A 49 8.12 -12.91 0.93
N GLN A 50 9.31 -13.16 1.49
CA GLN A 50 9.53 -14.31 2.39
C GLN A 50 8.79 -14.16 3.73
N GLU A 51 8.57 -12.92 4.17
CA GLU A 51 7.79 -12.61 5.38
C GLU A 51 6.27 -12.53 5.09
N ALA A 52 5.90 -12.30 3.84
CA ALA A 52 4.53 -12.15 3.43
C ALA A 52 3.79 -13.48 3.37
N TYR A 53 2.49 -13.44 3.61
CA TYR A 53 1.56 -14.55 3.38
C TYR A 53 0.49 -14.15 2.37
N THR A 54 -0.18 -15.13 1.79
CA THR A 54 -1.32 -14.92 0.89
C THR A 54 -2.62 -15.08 1.69
N ASP A 55 -3.48 -14.07 1.64
CA ASP A 55 -4.78 -14.12 2.27
C ASP A 55 -5.81 -14.92 1.44
N GLU A 56 -7.05 -15.00 1.93
CA GLU A 56 -8.12 -15.76 1.28
C GLU A 56 -8.50 -15.21 -0.10
N ALA A 57 -8.31 -13.92 -0.34
CA ALA A 57 -8.59 -13.26 -1.61
C ALA A 57 -7.41 -13.29 -2.60
N GLY A 58 -6.29 -13.90 -2.23
CA GLY A 58 -5.10 -13.97 -3.06
C GLY A 58 -4.16 -12.77 -2.92
N LEU A 59 -4.42 -11.85 -1.99
CA LEU A 59 -3.54 -10.72 -1.74
C LEU A 59 -2.35 -11.11 -0.88
N ARG A 60 -1.16 -10.61 -1.24
CA ARG A 60 0.02 -10.76 -0.39
C ARG A 60 0.00 -9.70 0.71
N LYS A 61 0.32 -10.11 1.94
CA LYS A 61 0.29 -9.24 3.12
C LYS A 61 1.49 -9.49 4.02
N VAL A 62 1.97 -8.40 4.64
CA VAL A 62 2.88 -8.45 5.78
C VAL A 62 2.11 -7.91 6.99
N GLY A 63 1.91 -8.76 8.00
CA GLY A 63 0.96 -8.46 9.05
C GLY A 63 -0.45 -8.22 8.47
N TYR A 64 -1.05 -7.07 8.75
CA TYR A 64 -2.35 -6.69 8.21
C TYR A 64 -2.25 -5.80 6.94
N ARG A 65 -1.03 -5.45 6.50
CA ARG A 65 -0.80 -4.51 5.40
C ARG A 65 -0.68 -5.24 4.07
N TYR A 66 -1.38 -4.74 3.06
CA TYR A 66 -1.32 -5.23 1.69
C TYR A 66 0.02 -4.87 1.04
N CYS A 67 0.66 -5.86 0.42
CA CYS A 67 1.86 -5.63 -0.38
C CYS A 67 1.48 -4.93 -1.69
N ILE A 68 2.12 -3.80 -1.96
CA ILE A 68 1.87 -2.99 -3.15
C ILE A 68 3.15 -2.54 -3.85
N ALA A 69 3.01 -2.15 -5.11
CA ALA A 69 4.00 -1.37 -5.84
C ALA A 69 3.45 0.02 -6.15
N LEU A 70 4.31 1.01 -6.04
CA LEU A 70 4.04 2.41 -6.37
C LEU A 70 5.13 2.96 -7.29
N GLY A 71 4.83 4.03 -8.01
CA GLY A 71 5.83 4.83 -8.71
C GLY A 71 6.79 5.54 -7.76
N SER A 72 8.00 5.87 -8.25
CA SER A 72 9.06 6.46 -7.43
C SER A 72 8.73 7.84 -6.86
N ALA A 73 7.74 8.53 -7.42
CA ALA A 73 7.24 9.80 -6.88
C ALA A 73 6.76 9.70 -5.42
N TYR A 74 6.29 8.52 -5.01
CA TYR A 74 5.78 8.28 -3.65
C TYR A 74 6.85 7.76 -2.69
N GLY A 75 7.99 7.34 -3.20
CA GLY A 75 9.11 6.77 -2.45
C GLY A 75 9.56 5.43 -3.01
N SER A 76 10.73 4.97 -2.57
CA SER A 76 11.39 3.78 -3.14
C SER A 76 11.91 2.81 -2.08
N GLU A 77 11.76 3.13 -0.79
CA GLU A 77 12.26 2.28 0.27
C GLU A 77 11.29 1.13 0.55
N ILE A 78 11.66 -0.09 0.19
CA ILE A 78 10.88 -1.31 0.43
C ILE A 78 10.66 -1.51 1.93
N GLY A 79 9.44 -1.90 2.30
CA GLY A 79 9.01 -2.04 3.69
C GLY A 79 8.43 -0.75 4.30
N THR A 80 8.43 0.36 3.57
CA THR A 80 7.76 1.59 4.02
C THR A 80 6.25 1.39 4.05
N GLU A 81 5.61 1.85 5.12
CA GLU A 81 4.16 1.77 5.29
C GLU A 81 3.45 2.93 4.61
N TYR A 82 2.33 2.61 3.98
CA TYR A 82 1.45 3.55 3.31
C TYR A 82 0.00 3.27 3.71
N ASP A 83 -0.79 4.33 3.84
CA ASP A 83 -2.24 4.25 3.91
C ASP A 83 -2.83 4.90 2.66
N ILE A 84 -3.64 4.16 1.93
CA ILE A 84 -4.27 4.62 0.69
C ILE A 84 -5.74 4.87 0.95
N GLU A 85 -6.13 6.14 0.94
CA GLU A 85 -7.51 6.55 1.12
C GLU A 85 -8.22 6.62 -0.24
N LEU A 86 -9.39 6.02 -0.32
CA LEU A 86 -10.28 6.06 -1.48
C LEU A 86 -11.33 7.16 -1.31
N GLU A 87 -11.89 7.65 -2.40
CA GLU A 87 -13.00 8.63 -2.38
C GLU A 87 -14.24 8.10 -1.64
N SER A 88 -14.40 6.78 -1.57
CA SER A 88 -15.44 6.11 -0.79
C SER A 88 -15.30 6.26 0.73
N GLY A 89 -14.14 6.72 1.21
CA GLY A 89 -13.80 6.81 2.62
C GLY A 89 -13.07 5.59 3.19
N TYR A 90 -12.97 4.49 2.44
CA TYR A 90 -12.14 3.35 2.85
C TYR A 90 -10.66 3.70 2.79
N THR A 91 -9.92 3.23 3.78
CA THR A 91 -8.46 3.31 3.83
C THR A 91 -7.87 1.91 3.75
N LEU A 92 -6.97 1.71 2.81
CA LEU A 92 -6.26 0.45 2.61
C LEU A 92 -4.88 0.56 3.27
N PRO A 93 -4.60 -0.20 4.34
CA PRO A 93 -3.28 -0.24 4.94
C PRO A 93 -2.35 -1.05 4.04
N CYS A 94 -1.25 -0.44 3.60
CA CYS A 94 -0.33 -1.00 2.63
C CYS A 94 1.13 -0.96 3.11
N VAL A 95 1.96 -1.76 2.47
CA VAL A 95 3.42 -1.75 2.61
C VAL A 95 4.05 -1.79 1.22
N LEU A 96 5.06 -0.95 0.98
CA LEU A 96 5.78 -0.96 -0.29
C LEU A 96 6.56 -2.26 -0.42
N ALA A 97 6.14 -3.11 -1.33
CA ALA A 97 6.73 -4.42 -1.58
C ALA A 97 7.52 -4.48 -2.89
N ASP A 98 7.21 -3.58 -3.81
CA ASP A 98 7.95 -3.40 -5.05
C ASP A 98 7.86 -1.95 -5.53
N GLN A 99 8.67 -1.59 -6.51
CA GLN A 99 8.66 -0.28 -7.13
C GLN A 99 8.45 -0.40 -8.62
N LYS A 100 7.48 0.36 -9.12
CA LYS A 100 7.30 0.51 -10.57
C LYS A 100 8.53 1.12 -11.19
N ALA A 101 9.05 0.51 -12.27
CA ALA A 101 10.19 1.06 -12.99
C ALA A 101 9.82 2.41 -13.63
N ASP A 102 10.68 3.41 -13.50
CA ASP A 102 10.43 4.76 -14.00
C ASP A 102 10.11 4.79 -15.51
N ARG A 103 10.73 3.90 -16.29
CA ARG A 103 10.46 3.75 -17.74
C ARG A 103 9.03 3.34 -18.08
N ASP A 104 8.33 2.68 -17.13
CA ASP A 104 6.98 2.15 -17.31
C ASP A 104 5.92 3.11 -16.74
N THR A 105 6.37 4.18 -16.08
CA THR A 105 5.51 5.18 -15.46
C THR A 105 5.44 6.47 -16.25
N VAL A 106 4.38 7.25 -16.01
CA VAL A 106 4.13 8.56 -16.62
C VAL A 106 3.76 9.59 -15.53
N GLN A 107 3.58 10.84 -15.95
CA GLN A 107 3.16 11.95 -15.08
C GLN A 107 4.08 12.09 -13.85
N GLY A 108 5.40 12.16 -14.11
CA GLY A 108 6.38 12.31 -13.03
C GLY A 108 6.51 11.08 -12.14
N HIS A 109 6.37 9.89 -12.71
CA HIS A 109 6.48 8.59 -12.00
C HIS A 109 5.40 8.36 -10.94
N THR A 110 4.19 8.86 -11.18
CA THR A 110 3.05 8.72 -10.28
C THR A 110 2.12 7.57 -10.63
N ARG A 111 2.12 7.10 -11.88
CA ARG A 111 1.21 6.06 -12.37
C ARG A 111 1.76 5.33 -13.59
N ASP A 112 1.23 4.15 -13.85
CA ASP A 112 1.52 3.42 -15.08
C ASP A 112 0.87 4.06 -16.30
N ARG A 113 1.32 3.66 -17.49
CA ARG A 113 0.74 4.09 -18.77
C ARG A 113 -0.74 3.71 -18.91
N ASN A 114 -1.19 2.64 -18.22
CA ASN A 114 -2.60 2.24 -18.17
C ASN A 114 -3.44 3.04 -17.16
N GLY A 115 -2.82 3.99 -16.44
CA GLY A 115 -3.48 4.85 -15.48
C GLY A 115 -3.48 4.33 -14.03
N ALA A 116 -2.99 3.11 -13.77
CA ALA A 116 -2.94 2.57 -12.42
C ALA A 116 -1.90 3.31 -11.56
N VAL A 117 -2.33 3.82 -10.42
CA VAL A 117 -1.45 4.41 -9.41
C VAL A 117 -0.88 3.31 -8.51
N VAL A 118 -1.73 2.39 -8.07
CA VAL A 118 -1.39 1.29 -7.16
C VAL A 118 -1.45 -0.03 -7.92
N GLU A 119 -0.45 -0.86 -7.69
CA GLU A 119 -0.41 -2.26 -8.13
C GLU A 119 -0.33 -3.15 -6.89
N PHE A 120 -1.24 -4.12 -6.77
CA PHE A 120 -1.22 -5.08 -5.68
C PHE A 120 -0.31 -6.26 -6.00
N ILE A 121 0.50 -6.69 -5.03
CA ILE A 121 1.25 -7.93 -5.15
C ILE A 121 0.35 -9.07 -4.67
N VAL A 122 0.19 -10.09 -5.53
CA VAL A 122 -0.83 -11.12 -5.34
C VAL A 122 -0.27 -12.53 -5.61
N ASP A 123 -1.03 -13.54 -5.21
CA ASP A 123 -0.96 -14.89 -5.77
C ASP A 123 -2.08 -15.03 -6.81
N THR A 124 -1.74 -14.94 -8.09
CA THR A 124 -2.71 -14.97 -9.19
C THR A 124 -3.56 -16.22 -9.21
N TYR A 125 -3.04 -17.36 -8.76
CA TYR A 125 -3.79 -18.60 -8.71
C TYR A 125 -4.92 -18.60 -7.67
N ARG A 126 -4.83 -17.70 -6.68
CA ARG A 126 -5.81 -17.58 -5.60
C ARG A 126 -6.74 -16.38 -5.72
N LEU A 127 -6.51 -15.52 -6.72
CA LEU A 127 -7.41 -14.39 -6.99
C LEU A 127 -8.81 -14.88 -7.38
N PRO A 128 -9.87 -14.15 -6.98
CA PRO A 128 -11.21 -14.37 -7.50
C PRO A 128 -11.22 -14.33 -9.04
N GLU A 129 -12.03 -15.18 -9.65
CA GLU A 129 -12.10 -15.27 -11.12
C GLU A 129 -12.43 -13.94 -11.78
N ILE A 130 -13.34 -13.16 -11.18
CA ILE A 130 -13.73 -11.84 -11.70
C ILE A 130 -12.54 -10.88 -11.76
N VAL A 131 -11.64 -10.92 -10.78
CA VAL A 131 -10.43 -10.08 -10.76
C VAL A 131 -9.51 -10.45 -11.92
N ARG A 132 -9.33 -11.74 -12.17
CA ARG A 132 -8.51 -12.23 -13.30
C ARG A 132 -9.11 -11.89 -14.65
N GLN A 133 -10.44 -12.01 -14.79
CA GLN A 133 -11.15 -11.67 -16.03
C GLN A 133 -11.08 -10.17 -16.35
N MET A 134 -11.21 -9.33 -15.33
CA MET A 134 -11.19 -7.87 -15.48
C MET A 134 -9.78 -7.28 -15.50
N GLY A 135 -8.78 -8.02 -15.01
CA GLY A 135 -7.42 -7.50 -14.82
C GLY A 135 -7.36 -6.34 -13.81
N ASP A 136 -8.31 -6.26 -12.89
CA ASP A 136 -8.52 -5.11 -12.01
C ASP A 136 -8.76 -5.56 -10.57
N ALA A 137 -7.84 -5.23 -9.68
CA ALA A 137 -7.90 -5.59 -8.27
C ALA A 137 -9.06 -4.90 -7.52
N SER A 138 -9.65 -3.86 -8.06
CA SER A 138 -10.82 -3.22 -7.45
C SER A 138 -12.05 -4.13 -7.37
N TYR A 139 -12.07 -5.23 -8.12
CA TYR A 139 -13.11 -6.25 -8.04
C TYR A 139 -12.91 -7.29 -6.91
N ILE A 140 -11.84 -7.19 -6.12
CA ILE A 140 -11.59 -8.11 -4.99
C ILE A 140 -12.72 -8.01 -3.97
N SER A 141 -13.10 -6.80 -3.58
CA SER A 141 -14.20 -6.54 -2.67
C SER A 141 -14.67 -5.08 -2.79
N PRO A 142 -15.84 -4.72 -2.23
CA PRO A 142 -16.32 -3.34 -2.26
C PRO A 142 -15.34 -2.31 -1.68
N GLU A 143 -14.54 -2.68 -0.67
CA GLU A 143 -13.56 -1.81 -0.02
C GLU A 143 -12.43 -1.36 -0.96
N PHE A 144 -12.17 -2.11 -2.03
CA PHE A 144 -11.15 -1.78 -3.03
C PHE A 144 -11.65 -0.88 -4.16
N ARG A 145 -12.96 -0.63 -4.21
CA ARG A 145 -13.58 0.13 -5.30
C ARG A 145 -13.45 1.63 -5.11
N GLY A 146 -13.44 2.33 -6.23
CA GLY A 146 -13.42 3.78 -6.27
C GLY A 146 -12.02 4.36 -6.52
N LYS A 147 -12.02 5.65 -6.77
CA LYS A 147 -10.80 6.40 -7.06
C LYS A 147 -9.94 6.55 -5.82
N ILE A 148 -8.64 6.60 -6.03
CA ILE A 148 -7.68 6.95 -4.98
C ILE A 148 -7.73 8.47 -4.80
N LYS A 149 -7.96 8.91 -3.57
CA LYS A 149 -8.01 10.31 -3.16
C LYS A 149 -6.66 10.79 -2.63
N GLU A 150 -6.03 9.96 -1.79
CA GLU A 150 -4.84 10.35 -1.04
C GLU A 150 -3.96 9.15 -0.74
N ILE A 151 -2.66 9.36 -0.78
CA ILE A 151 -1.65 8.41 -0.31
C ILE A 151 -0.89 9.05 0.85
N ARG A 152 -0.90 8.41 2.00
CA ARG A 152 -0.11 8.81 3.17
C ARG A 152 1.05 7.85 3.36
N ARG A 153 2.25 8.39 3.40
CA ARG A 153 3.49 7.67 3.63
C ARG A 153 3.96 7.92 5.05
N ALA A 154 4.21 6.85 5.82
CA ALA A 154 4.88 6.97 7.10
C ALA A 154 6.32 7.48 6.88
N LYS A 155 6.72 8.50 7.62
CA LYS A 155 8.11 8.91 7.70
C LYS A 155 8.77 8.12 8.84
N LYS A 156 9.91 7.56 8.53
CA LYS A 156 10.80 7.01 9.55
C LYS A 156 11.50 8.09 10.32
#